data_c7f8d21c0a373ea83a919e9f4330d501
#
_entry.id   c7f8d21c0a373ea83a919e9f4330d501
#
_cell.length_a   1.000
_cell.length_b   1.000
_cell.length_c   1.000
_cell.angle_alpha   90.00
_cell.angle_beta   90.00
_cell.angle_gamma   90.00
#
_symmetry.space_group_name_H-M   'P 1'
#
loop_
_entity.id
_entity.type
_entity.pdbx_description
1 polymer ?
#
loop_
_entity_poly.entity_id
_entity_poly.type
_entity_poly.pdbx_seq_one_letter_code
_entity_poly.pdbx_strand_id
1 'polypeptide(L)'
;EISECLVGSEMCIRDREKEFSDKELWAAGFAMQQMPMFSMDSAVGKKMISASAILHPENGGRFVEYWARLYWARTLSMSLLVLALAFCAAVFMDGYMLFAVLVAGVAMVAVIYSNGANEMSNQLQKRSTECMMEFSNVVSKLTLLMNCGMILKEAWYIVAKSKQGIIYELMQEACREMDNGMASAEAIYNFGVRTGSPEVRKFASIIIQNIEKGGSDVTAVMRQQADELMSQRRQMLLRKGDDA
;
A
#
# COMPACT_ATOMS: atom_id res chain seq x y z
N GLU A 1 -10.90 30.13 -5.46
CA GLU A 1 -10.33 29.17 -4.45
C GLU A 1 -11.00 27.81 -4.46
N ILE A 2 -12.29 27.70 -4.84
CA ILE A 2 -13.02 26.39 -4.93
C ILE A 2 -12.66 25.65 -6.23
N SER A 3 -12.27 26.36 -7.30
CA SER A 3 -11.91 25.76 -8.60
C SER A 3 -10.54 25.06 -8.60
N GLU A 4 -9.57 25.50 -7.80
CA GLU A 4 -8.25 24.86 -7.71
C GLU A 4 -8.28 23.52 -6.96
N CYS A 5 -9.16 23.37 -5.98
CA CYS A 5 -9.36 22.11 -5.27
C CYS A 5 -9.99 21.01 -6.16
N LEU A 6 -10.87 21.40 -7.10
CA LEU A 6 -11.48 20.47 -8.07
C LEU A 6 -10.48 20.02 -9.14
N VAL A 7 -9.63 20.92 -9.63
CA VAL A 7 -8.59 20.61 -10.63
C VAL A 7 -7.56 19.62 -10.09
N GLY A 8 -7.16 19.73 -8.82
CA GLY A 8 -6.27 18.77 -8.18
C GLY A 8 -6.85 17.37 -8.04
N SER A 9 -8.15 17.26 -7.73
CA SER A 9 -8.84 15.97 -7.63
C SER A 9 -9.08 15.31 -9.00
N GLU A 10 -9.39 16.10 -10.02
CA GLU A 10 -9.57 15.60 -11.40
C GLU A 10 -8.24 15.14 -12.03
N MET A 11 -7.13 15.83 -11.72
CA MET A 11 -5.80 15.43 -12.21
C MET A 11 -5.37 14.09 -11.58
N CYS A 12 -5.62 13.88 -10.29
CA CYS A 12 -5.39 12.60 -9.62
C CYS A 12 -6.28 11.46 -10.15
N ILE A 13 -7.51 11.76 -10.57
CA ILE A 13 -8.43 10.77 -11.16
C ILE A 13 -7.96 10.41 -12.58
N ARG A 14 -7.50 11.40 -13.36
CA ARG A 14 -7.09 11.21 -14.76
C ARG A 14 -5.76 10.46 -14.91
N ASP A 15 -4.81 10.63 -14.00
CA ASP A 15 -3.57 9.83 -14.00
C ASP A 15 -3.83 8.38 -13.61
N ARG A 16 -4.83 8.13 -12.75
CA ARG A 16 -5.30 6.77 -12.41
C ARG A 16 -6.16 6.13 -13.50
N GLU A 17 -6.87 6.92 -14.30
CA GLU A 17 -7.60 6.38 -15.47
C GLU A 17 -6.66 5.81 -16.53
N LYS A 18 -5.43 6.33 -16.67
CA LYS A 18 -4.41 5.79 -17.57
C LYS A 18 -3.89 4.41 -17.14
N GLU A 19 -3.91 4.12 -15.84
CA GLU A 19 -3.54 2.82 -15.28
C GLU A 19 -4.58 1.72 -15.58
N PHE A 20 -5.78 2.11 -16.02
CA PHE A 20 -6.93 1.24 -16.24
C PHE A 20 -7.56 1.43 -17.63
N SER A 21 -6.75 1.62 -18.68
CA SER A 21 -7.27 1.85 -20.05
C SER A 21 -7.97 0.62 -20.66
N ASP A 22 -7.86 -0.58 -20.05
CA ASP A 22 -8.39 -1.84 -20.57
C ASP A 22 -9.71 -2.27 -19.93
N LYS A 23 -10.62 -1.31 -19.66
CA LYS A 23 -11.89 -1.56 -18.94
C LYS A 23 -12.80 -2.60 -19.61
N GLU A 24 -12.69 -2.80 -20.93
CA GLU A 24 -13.57 -3.67 -21.71
C GLU A 24 -13.33 -5.17 -21.45
N LEU A 25 -12.09 -5.56 -21.14
CA LEU A 25 -11.71 -6.96 -20.84
C LEU A 25 -12.17 -7.45 -19.45
N TRP A 26 -12.68 -6.58 -18.59
CA TRP A 26 -12.97 -6.91 -17.18
C TRP A 26 -14.41 -7.28 -16.90
N ALA A 27 -15.30 -7.10 -17.86
CA ALA A 27 -16.73 -7.43 -17.71
C ALA A 27 -16.93 -8.90 -17.34
N ALA A 28 -16.15 -9.82 -17.91
CA ALA A 28 -16.19 -11.25 -17.60
C ALA A 28 -15.78 -11.52 -16.13
N GLY A 29 -14.77 -10.81 -15.63
CA GLY A 29 -14.34 -10.93 -14.23
C GLY A 29 -15.37 -10.44 -13.24
N PHE A 30 -16.10 -9.36 -13.55
CA PHE A 30 -17.21 -8.90 -12.73
C PHE A 30 -18.38 -9.90 -12.70
N ALA A 31 -18.68 -10.54 -13.83
CA ALA A 31 -19.71 -11.59 -13.88
C ALA A 31 -19.29 -12.82 -13.02
N MET A 32 -18.02 -13.20 -13.03
CA MET A 32 -17.51 -14.30 -12.21
C MET A 32 -17.54 -13.99 -10.70
N GLN A 33 -17.43 -12.73 -10.29
CA GLN A 33 -17.55 -12.33 -8.87
C GLN A 33 -18.94 -12.57 -8.27
N GLN A 34 -19.96 -12.80 -9.10
CA GLN A 34 -21.30 -13.19 -8.63
C GLN A 34 -21.34 -14.63 -8.12
N MET A 35 -20.35 -15.47 -8.47
CA MET A 35 -20.22 -16.82 -7.95
C MET A 35 -19.65 -16.79 -6.53
N PRO A 36 -20.20 -17.56 -5.56
CA PRO A 36 -19.79 -17.50 -4.15
C PRO A 36 -18.31 -17.82 -3.94
N MET A 37 -17.70 -18.61 -4.85
CA MET A 37 -16.28 -19.01 -4.78
C MET A 37 -15.32 -17.87 -5.10
N PHE A 38 -15.75 -16.89 -5.92
CA PHE A 38 -14.95 -15.73 -6.37
C PHE A 38 -15.45 -14.42 -5.78
N SER A 39 -16.42 -14.47 -4.85
CA SER A 39 -16.99 -13.28 -4.21
C SER A 39 -15.98 -12.60 -3.27
N MET A 40 -16.20 -11.32 -2.99
CA MET A 40 -15.41 -10.55 -2.03
C MET A 40 -15.52 -11.05 -0.58
N ASP A 41 -16.54 -11.87 -0.27
CA ASP A 41 -16.70 -12.51 1.04
C ASP A 41 -15.74 -13.67 1.28
N SER A 42 -15.06 -14.15 0.23
CA SER A 42 -14.02 -15.18 0.33
C SER A 42 -12.82 -14.70 1.15
N ALA A 43 -12.01 -15.65 1.65
CA ALA A 43 -10.79 -15.31 2.41
C ALA A 43 -9.81 -14.44 1.59
N VAL A 44 -9.75 -14.64 0.26
CA VAL A 44 -8.93 -13.85 -0.66
C VAL A 44 -9.50 -12.43 -0.81
N GLY A 45 -10.82 -12.30 -1.01
CA GLY A 45 -11.49 -11.01 -1.12
C GLY A 45 -11.30 -10.14 0.13
N LYS A 46 -11.47 -10.71 1.32
CA LYS A 46 -11.23 -10.01 2.60
C LYS A 46 -9.78 -9.54 2.74
N LYS A 47 -8.80 -10.36 2.35
CA LYS A 47 -7.38 -9.98 2.35
C LYS A 47 -7.12 -8.83 1.38
N MET A 48 -7.72 -8.84 0.19
CA MET A 48 -7.60 -7.77 -0.79
C MET A 48 -8.24 -6.47 -0.28
N ILE A 49 -9.42 -6.53 0.32
CA ILE A 49 -10.10 -5.35 0.90
C ILE A 49 -9.24 -4.73 2.00
N SER A 50 -8.67 -5.53 2.92
CA SER A 50 -7.81 -5.01 3.99
C SER A 50 -6.52 -4.37 3.46
N ALA A 51 -5.91 -4.92 2.41
CA ALA A 51 -4.74 -4.35 1.78
C ALA A 51 -5.08 -3.07 0.99
N SER A 52 -6.20 -3.04 0.26
CA SER A 52 -6.65 -1.86 -0.48
C SER A 52 -7.04 -0.70 0.43
N ALA A 53 -7.56 -0.97 1.64
CA ALA A 53 -7.86 0.04 2.64
C ALA A 53 -6.62 0.82 3.10
N ILE A 54 -5.45 0.16 3.12
CA ILE A 54 -4.18 0.79 3.49
C ILE A 54 -3.54 1.49 2.28
N LEU A 55 -3.63 0.88 1.08
CA LEU A 55 -3.02 1.42 -0.13
C LEU A 55 -3.77 2.66 -0.67
N HIS A 56 -5.10 2.69 -0.55
CA HIS A 56 -5.98 3.72 -1.07
C HIS A 56 -6.93 4.27 0.00
N PRO A 57 -6.42 5.02 1.00
CA PRO A 57 -7.21 5.54 2.11
C PRO A 57 -8.13 6.71 1.71
N GLU A 58 -8.14 7.09 0.44
CA GLU A 58 -8.84 8.25 -0.08
C GLU A 58 -10.36 8.16 0.13
N ASN A 59 -10.98 9.31 0.36
CA ASN A 59 -12.43 9.47 0.54
C ASN A 59 -13.06 8.63 1.68
N GLY A 60 -12.34 8.43 2.79
CA GLY A 60 -12.90 7.77 3.97
C GLY A 60 -13.29 6.31 3.74
N GLY A 61 -12.59 5.62 2.84
CA GLY A 61 -12.79 4.19 2.59
C GLY A 61 -13.97 3.83 1.67
N ARG A 62 -14.70 4.81 1.11
CA ARG A 62 -15.85 4.55 0.22
C ARG A 62 -15.49 3.76 -1.03
N PHE A 63 -14.27 3.91 -1.54
CA PHE A 63 -13.81 3.25 -2.76
C PHE A 63 -12.89 2.05 -2.54
N VAL A 64 -12.62 1.69 -1.28
CA VAL A 64 -11.73 0.56 -0.94
C VAL A 64 -12.24 -0.74 -1.57
N GLU A 65 -13.52 -1.02 -1.40
CA GLU A 65 -14.15 -2.22 -1.96
C GLU A 65 -14.19 -2.18 -3.49
N TYR A 66 -14.41 -1.00 -4.08
CA TYR A 66 -14.39 -0.81 -5.54
C TYR A 66 -13.01 -1.14 -6.12
N TRP A 67 -11.93 -0.64 -5.52
CA TRP A 67 -10.56 -0.94 -5.96
C TRP A 67 -10.22 -2.41 -5.83
N ALA A 68 -10.58 -3.03 -4.70
CA ALA A 68 -10.38 -4.46 -4.50
C ALA A 68 -11.14 -5.30 -5.55
N ARG A 69 -12.40 -4.95 -5.83
CA ARG A 69 -13.22 -5.60 -6.86
C ARG A 69 -12.63 -5.44 -8.26
N LEU A 70 -12.07 -4.28 -8.57
CA LEU A 70 -11.48 -3.97 -9.87
C LEU A 70 -10.23 -4.83 -10.13
N TYR A 71 -9.30 -4.88 -9.18
CA TYR A 71 -8.09 -5.72 -9.27
C TYR A 71 -8.44 -7.21 -9.37
N TRP A 72 -9.43 -7.63 -8.59
CA TRP A 72 -9.91 -9.02 -8.63
C TRP A 72 -10.56 -9.37 -9.97
N ALA A 73 -11.41 -8.49 -10.51
CA ALA A 73 -12.01 -8.65 -11.83
C ALA A 73 -10.97 -8.77 -12.94
N ARG A 74 -9.90 -7.96 -12.89
CA ARG A 74 -8.77 -8.04 -13.81
C ARG A 74 -8.12 -9.43 -13.79
N THR A 75 -7.81 -9.94 -12.60
CA THR A 75 -7.19 -11.25 -12.42
C THR A 75 -8.07 -12.38 -12.95
N LEU A 76 -9.37 -12.34 -12.66
CA LEU A 76 -10.34 -13.32 -13.14
C LEU A 76 -10.51 -13.27 -14.66
N SER A 77 -10.57 -12.08 -15.25
CA SER A 77 -10.68 -11.91 -16.70
C SER A 77 -9.46 -12.46 -17.43
N MET A 78 -8.24 -12.18 -16.91
CA MET A 78 -7.00 -12.71 -17.47
C MET A 78 -6.93 -14.24 -17.37
N SER A 79 -7.36 -14.80 -16.25
CA SER A 79 -7.40 -16.26 -16.07
C SER A 79 -8.37 -16.93 -17.06
N LEU A 80 -9.53 -16.32 -17.28
CA LEU A 80 -10.53 -16.82 -18.23
C LEU A 80 -10.03 -16.73 -19.67
N LEU A 81 -9.34 -15.65 -20.04
CA LEU A 81 -8.76 -15.48 -21.36
C LEU A 81 -7.71 -16.57 -21.65
N VAL A 82 -6.80 -16.83 -20.68
CA VAL A 82 -5.79 -17.89 -20.84
C VAL A 82 -6.44 -19.26 -20.96
N LEU A 83 -7.50 -19.53 -20.19
CA LEU A 83 -8.24 -20.78 -20.28
C LEU A 83 -8.93 -20.94 -21.64
N ALA A 84 -9.53 -19.88 -22.17
CA ALA A 84 -10.13 -19.88 -23.51
C ALA A 84 -9.10 -20.13 -24.61
N LEU A 85 -7.92 -19.48 -24.52
CA LEU A 85 -6.82 -19.72 -25.48
C LEU A 85 -6.31 -21.16 -25.41
N ALA A 86 -6.14 -21.73 -24.21
CA ALA A 86 -5.73 -23.11 -24.02
C ALA A 86 -6.76 -24.08 -24.61
N PHE A 87 -8.06 -23.80 -24.42
CA PHE A 87 -9.14 -24.60 -25.00
C PHE A 87 -9.14 -24.51 -26.53
N CYS A 88 -9.01 -23.31 -27.11
CA CYS A 88 -8.90 -23.14 -28.54
C CYS A 88 -7.69 -23.90 -29.15
N ALA A 89 -6.53 -23.83 -28.48
CA ALA A 89 -5.34 -24.56 -28.93
C ALA A 89 -5.55 -26.09 -28.84
N ALA A 90 -6.24 -26.57 -27.80
CA ALA A 90 -6.54 -28.00 -27.61
C ALA A 90 -7.41 -28.59 -28.76
N VAL A 91 -8.31 -27.77 -29.34
CA VAL A 91 -9.18 -28.22 -30.46
C VAL A 91 -8.38 -28.60 -31.72
N PHE A 92 -7.18 -28.01 -31.91
CA PHE A 92 -6.31 -28.28 -33.06
C PHE A 92 -5.31 -29.40 -32.79
N MET A 93 -5.31 -30.02 -31.62
CA MET A 93 -4.34 -31.03 -31.18
C MET A 93 -5.03 -32.39 -30.95
N ASP A 94 -4.38 -33.47 -31.41
CA ASP A 94 -4.86 -34.81 -31.22
C ASP A 94 -4.01 -35.62 -30.23
N GLY A 95 -4.63 -36.65 -29.63
CA GLY A 95 -3.95 -37.59 -28.78
C GLY A 95 -3.43 -37.01 -27.44
N TYR A 96 -2.21 -37.40 -27.04
CA TYR A 96 -1.62 -36.97 -25.77
C TYR A 96 -1.29 -35.47 -25.71
N MET A 97 -1.09 -34.82 -26.85
CA MET A 97 -0.80 -33.37 -26.95
C MET A 97 -1.99 -32.53 -26.45
N LEU A 98 -3.23 -32.93 -26.74
CA LEU A 98 -4.45 -32.30 -26.23
C LEU A 98 -4.43 -32.28 -24.71
N PHE A 99 -4.12 -33.42 -24.08
CA PHE A 99 -4.08 -33.53 -22.62
C PHE A 99 -2.95 -32.65 -22.01
N ALA A 100 -1.77 -32.63 -22.65
CA ALA A 100 -0.65 -31.81 -22.22
C ALA A 100 -0.98 -30.29 -22.27
N VAL A 101 -1.63 -29.82 -23.33
CA VAL A 101 -2.05 -28.42 -23.46
C VAL A 101 -3.09 -28.02 -22.41
N LEU A 102 -4.07 -28.89 -22.13
CA LEU A 102 -5.05 -28.62 -21.09
C LEU A 102 -4.42 -28.54 -19.69
N VAL A 103 -3.53 -29.46 -19.35
CA VAL A 103 -2.81 -29.45 -18.07
C VAL A 103 -1.95 -28.20 -17.94
N ALA A 104 -1.23 -27.81 -19.00
CA ALA A 104 -0.44 -26.58 -19.00
C ALA A 104 -1.32 -25.33 -18.85
N GLY A 105 -2.48 -25.28 -19.51
CA GLY A 105 -3.46 -24.19 -19.37
C GLY A 105 -3.98 -24.05 -17.94
N VAL A 106 -4.37 -25.16 -17.30
CA VAL A 106 -4.82 -25.16 -15.91
C VAL A 106 -3.70 -24.73 -14.95
N ALA A 107 -2.47 -25.20 -15.16
CA ALA A 107 -1.32 -24.80 -14.35
C ALA A 107 -1.06 -23.29 -14.48
N MET A 108 -1.15 -22.74 -15.69
CA MET A 108 -0.96 -21.30 -15.91
C MET A 108 -2.06 -20.46 -15.26
N VAL A 109 -3.32 -20.92 -15.30
CA VAL A 109 -4.42 -20.26 -14.59
C VAL A 109 -4.19 -20.27 -13.08
N ALA A 110 -3.72 -21.37 -12.49
CA ALA A 110 -3.40 -21.46 -11.07
C ALA A 110 -2.30 -20.45 -10.66
N VAL A 111 -1.28 -20.26 -11.50
CA VAL A 111 -0.22 -19.26 -11.28
C VAL A 111 -0.78 -17.84 -11.34
N ILE A 112 -1.59 -17.51 -12.34
CA ILE A 112 -2.20 -16.18 -12.49
C ILE A 112 -3.11 -15.89 -11.28
N TYR A 113 -3.92 -16.85 -10.87
CA TYR A 113 -4.82 -16.72 -9.72
C TYR A 113 -4.04 -16.47 -8.42
N SER A 114 -2.98 -17.24 -8.17
CA SER A 114 -2.15 -17.07 -6.96
C SER A 114 -1.40 -15.74 -6.94
N ASN A 115 -0.87 -15.30 -8.08
CA ASN A 115 -0.21 -14.00 -8.19
C ASN A 115 -1.20 -12.84 -8.00
N GLY A 116 -2.37 -12.90 -8.63
CA GLY A 116 -3.40 -11.87 -8.49
C GLY A 116 -3.95 -11.77 -7.07
N ALA A 117 -4.16 -12.90 -6.40
CA ALA A 117 -4.59 -12.93 -5.01
C ALA A 117 -3.56 -12.29 -4.04
N ASN A 118 -2.29 -12.33 -4.39
CA ASN A 118 -1.21 -11.78 -3.56
C ASN A 118 -0.75 -10.38 -4.01
N GLU A 119 -1.17 -9.88 -5.17
CA GLU A 119 -0.69 -8.63 -5.77
C GLU A 119 -0.80 -7.44 -4.82
N MET A 120 -1.98 -7.19 -4.26
CA MET A 120 -2.21 -6.12 -3.28
C MET A 120 -1.35 -6.28 -2.03
N SER A 121 -1.20 -7.50 -1.54
CA SER A 121 -0.36 -7.80 -0.39
C SER A 121 1.13 -7.56 -0.69
N ASN A 122 1.58 -7.90 -1.91
CA ASN A 122 2.95 -7.67 -2.35
C ASN A 122 3.25 -6.18 -2.52
N GLN A 123 2.30 -5.41 -3.07
CA GLN A 123 2.43 -3.94 -3.17
C GLN A 123 2.52 -3.30 -1.79
N LEU A 124 1.68 -3.73 -0.85
CA LEU A 124 1.73 -3.27 0.54
C LEU A 124 3.07 -3.61 1.20
N GLN A 125 3.57 -4.81 0.99
CA GLN A 125 4.86 -5.25 1.53
C GLN A 125 6.04 -4.47 0.93
N LYS A 126 6.03 -4.20 -0.38
CA LYS A 126 7.03 -3.34 -1.03
C LYS A 126 7.01 -1.94 -0.41
N ARG A 127 5.83 -1.31 -0.32
CA ARG A 127 5.64 0.00 0.31
C ARG A 127 6.16 0.02 1.75
N SER A 128 5.79 -0.99 2.55
CA SER A 128 6.28 -1.13 3.93
C SER A 128 7.80 -1.24 4.00
N THR A 129 8.42 -2.04 3.13
CA THR A 129 9.88 -2.22 3.09
C THR A 129 10.59 -0.92 2.68
N GLU A 130 10.09 -0.19 1.69
CA GLU A 130 10.65 1.09 1.25
C GLU A 130 10.52 2.15 2.35
N CYS A 131 9.37 2.22 3.01
CA CYS A 131 9.18 3.11 4.17
C CYS A 131 10.18 2.78 5.29
N MET A 132 10.38 1.50 5.63
CA MET A 132 11.32 1.09 6.69
C MET A 132 12.76 1.46 6.39
N MET A 133 13.20 1.41 5.13
CA MET A 133 14.58 1.79 4.75
C MET A 133 14.89 3.25 5.06
N GLU A 134 13.94 4.15 4.86
CA GLU A 134 14.11 5.59 5.11
C GLU A 134 13.63 6.01 6.51
N PHE A 135 12.89 5.17 7.20
CA PHE A 135 12.25 5.50 8.47
C PHE A 135 13.27 5.90 9.55
N SER A 136 14.40 5.19 9.64
CA SER A 136 15.48 5.53 10.57
C SER A 136 16.02 6.95 10.36
N ASN A 137 16.11 7.39 9.10
CA ASN A 137 16.55 8.74 8.74
C ASN A 137 15.50 9.79 9.17
N VAL A 138 14.21 9.48 8.97
CA VAL A 138 13.11 10.35 9.38
C VAL A 138 13.12 10.56 10.91
N VAL A 139 13.18 9.45 11.68
CA VAL A 139 13.19 9.52 13.14
C VAL A 139 14.42 10.26 13.66
N SER A 140 15.61 10.01 13.09
CA SER A 140 16.84 10.71 13.49
C SER A 140 16.76 12.21 13.25
N LYS A 141 16.21 12.65 12.09
CA LYS A 141 16.01 14.06 11.79
C LYS A 141 14.99 14.71 12.72
N LEU A 142 13.86 14.06 12.98
CA LEU A 142 12.85 14.54 13.93
C LEU A 142 13.47 14.71 15.32
N THR A 143 14.20 13.70 15.80
CA THR A 143 14.89 13.73 17.09
C THR A 143 15.88 14.89 17.17
N LEU A 144 16.67 15.12 16.11
CA LEU A 144 17.63 16.22 16.05
C LEU A 144 16.94 17.58 16.16
N LEU A 145 15.89 17.82 15.38
CA LEU A 145 15.15 19.08 15.38
C LEU A 145 14.47 19.34 16.74
N MET A 146 13.89 18.29 17.34
CA MET A 146 13.28 18.41 18.67
C MET A 146 14.32 18.66 19.77
N ASN A 147 15.54 18.07 19.68
CA ASN A 147 16.66 18.39 20.56
C ASN A 147 17.11 19.87 20.45
N CYS A 148 16.92 20.50 19.29
CA CYS A 148 17.15 21.93 19.09
C CYS A 148 16.00 22.81 19.65
N GLY A 149 15.01 22.23 20.31
CA GLY A 149 13.90 22.96 20.93
C GLY A 149 12.69 23.20 20.00
N MET A 150 12.67 22.60 18.82
CA MET A 150 11.51 22.69 17.94
C MET A 150 10.35 21.83 18.44
N ILE A 151 9.12 22.31 18.28
CA ILE A 151 7.92 21.52 18.55
C ILE A 151 7.74 20.46 17.46
N LEU A 152 7.16 19.32 17.83
CA LEU A 152 7.01 18.17 16.92
C LEU A 152 6.32 18.54 15.60
N LYS A 153 5.27 19.35 15.62
CA LYS A 153 4.54 19.77 14.42
C LYS A 153 5.47 20.48 13.43
N GLU A 154 6.27 21.45 13.88
CA GLU A 154 7.22 22.18 13.03
C GLU A 154 8.32 21.27 12.50
N ALA A 155 8.91 20.42 13.37
CA ALA A 155 9.89 19.44 12.98
C ALA A 155 9.36 18.49 11.91
N TRP A 156 8.10 18.06 12.04
CA TRP A 156 7.42 17.20 11.07
C TRP A 156 7.33 17.86 9.68
N TYR A 157 6.91 19.13 9.60
CA TYR A 157 6.83 19.87 8.33
C TYR A 157 8.19 20.02 7.63
N ILE A 158 9.25 20.25 8.41
CA ILE A 158 10.61 20.37 7.87
C ILE A 158 11.08 19.03 7.33
N VAL A 159 10.90 17.94 8.09
CA VAL A 159 11.33 16.60 7.66
C VAL A 159 10.54 16.12 6.46
N ALA A 160 9.23 16.35 6.41
CA ALA A 160 8.37 15.97 5.29
C ALA A 160 8.85 16.56 3.95
N LYS A 161 9.41 17.78 3.97
CA LYS A 161 9.92 18.47 2.78
C LYS A 161 11.41 18.22 2.49
N SER A 162 12.11 17.47 3.36
CA SER A 162 13.58 17.36 3.29
C SER A 162 14.10 16.43 2.20
N LYS A 163 13.28 15.50 1.68
CA LYS A 163 13.68 14.51 0.69
C LYS A 163 12.45 14.05 -0.11
N GLN A 164 12.68 13.41 -1.26
CA GLN A 164 11.63 12.71 -2.02
C GLN A 164 11.61 11.22 -1.66
N GLY A 165 10.43 10.61 -1.70
CA GLY A 165 10.23 9.19 -1.43
C GLY A 165 8.90 8.93 -0.74
N ILE A 166 8.42 7.69 -0.77
CA ILE A 166 7.08 7.30 -0.33
C ILE A 166 6.80 7.74 1.11
N ILE A 167 7.74 7.56 2.03
CA ILE A 167 7.54 7.95 3.44
C ILE A 167 7.39 9.48 3.59
N TYR A 168 8.15 10.27 2.81
CA TYR A 168 8.08 11.73 2.85
C TYR A 168 6.79 12.25 2.20
N GLU A 169 6.30 11.60 1.15
CA GLU A 169 5.00 11.90 0.52
C GLU A 169 3.85 11.65 1.51
N LEU A 170 3.89 10.54 2.24
CA LEU A 170 2.92 10.24 3.30
C LEU A 170 2.99 11.24 4.47
N MET A 171 4.21 11.70 4.82
CA MET A 171 4.36 12.77 5.81
C MET A 171 3.79 14.10 5.31
N GLN A 172 3.97 14.44 4.03
CA GLN A 172 3.38 15.63 3.42
C GLN A 172 1.84 15.53 3.36
N GLU A 173 1.31 14.34 3.14
CA GLU A 173 -0.13 14.11 3.20
C GLU A 173 -0.67 14.37 4.61
N ALA A 174 0.01 13.89 5.65
CA ALA A 174 -0.33 14.22 7.03
C ALA A 174 -0.23 15.74 7.31
N CYS A 175 0.76 16.45 6.74
CA CYS A 175 0.82 17.91 6.81
C CYS A 175 -0.43 18.58 6.20
N ARG A 176 -0.86 18.11 5.01
CA ARG A 176 -2.08 18.62 4.36
C ARG A 176 -3.34 18.36 5.20
N GLU A 177 -3.43 17.20 5.84
CA GLU A 177 -4.53 16.89 6.77
C GLU A 177 -4.54 17.85 7.96
N MET A 178 -3.37 18.15 8.55
CA MET A 178 -3.24 19.12 9.63
C MET A 178 -3.59 20.55 9.18
N ASP A 179 -3.22 20.93 7.95
CA ASP A 179 -3.55 22.24 7.36
C ASP A 179 -5.06 22.36 7.08
N ASN A 180 -5.72 21.25 6.78
CA ASN A 180 -7.18 21.16 6.61
C ASN A 180 -7.95 21.09 7.94
N GLY A 181 -7.26 21.24 9.09
CA GLY A 181 -7.89 21.30 10.41
C GLY A 181 -8.00 19.96 11.14
N MET A 182 -7.42 18.88 10.62
CA MET A 182 -7.33 17.60 11.34
C MET A 182 -6.39 17.72 12.55
N ALA A 183 -6.72 17.08 13.66
CA ALA A 183 -5.85 17.04 14.83
C ALA A 183 -4.50 16.39 14.48
N SER A 184 -3.39 16.95 14.99
CA SER A 184 -2.04 16.44 14.70
C SER A 184 -1.88 14.97 15.11
N ALA A 185 -2.49 14.55 16.21
CA ALA A 185 -2.49 13.15 16.66
C ALA A 185 -3.16 12.22 15.63
N GLU A 186 -4.30 12.62 15.08
CA GLU A 186 -5.05 11.85 14.10
C GLU A 186 -4.29 11.76 12.76
N ALA A 187 -3.73 12.87 12.29
CA ALA A 187 -2.93 12.89 11.06
C ALA A 187 -1.68 12.00 11.17
N ILE A 188 -0.98 12.01 12.32
CA ILE A 188 0.17 11.14 12.59
C ILE A 188 -0.26 9.68 12.68
N TYR A 189 -1.42 9.39 13.27
CA TYR A 189 -1.96 8.03 13.30
C TYR A 189 -2.25 7.51 11.88
N ASN A 190 -2.91 8.32 11.06
CA ASN A 190 -3.22 8.00 9.66
C ASN A 190 -1.95 7.74 8.85
N PHE A 191 -0.91 8.58 9.04
CA PHE A 191 0.41 8.35 8.46
C PHE A 191 0.95 6.96 8.84
N GLY A 192 0.94 6.59 10.12
CA GLY A 192 1.39 5.29 10.58
C GLY A 192 0.64 4.12 9.94
N VAL A 193 -0.67 4.24 9.77
CA VAL A 193 -1.50 3.22 9.10
C VAL A 193 -1.17 3.10 7.61
N ARG A 194 -1.03 4.23 6.90
CA ARG A 194 -0.81 4.29 5.45
C ARG A 194 0.55 3.76 5.01
N THR A 195 1.56 3.76 5.90
CA THR A 195 2.86 3.14 5.60
C THR A 195 2.78 1.62 5.43
N GLY A 196 1.78 0.97 6.03
CA GLY A 196 1.65 -0.48 6.06
C GLY A 196 2.68 -1.17 6.96
N SER A 197 3.57 -0.43 7.62
CA SER A 197 4.60 -0.95 8.52
C SER A 197 4.11 -0.96 9.97
N PRO A 198 4.16 -2.11 10.68
CA PRO A 198 3.81 -2.19 12.09
C PRO A 198 4.76 -1.36 12.96
N GLU A 199 6.04 -1.24 12.59
CA GLU A 199 7.04 -0.46 13.32
C GLU A 199 6.74 1.03 13.26
N VAL A 200 6.40 1.55 12.05
CA VAL A 200 6.03 2.97 11.88
C VAL A 200 4.72 3.26 12.62
N ARG A 201 3.76 2.35 12.60
CA ARG A 201 2.50 2.49 13.36
C ARG A 201 2.75 2.53 14.87
N LYS A 202 3.61 1.63 15.39
CA LYS A 202 4.02 1.63 16.80
C LYS A 202 4.66 2.96 17.19
N PHE A 203 5.58 3.46 16.37
CA PHE A 203 6.20 4.76 16.57
C PHE A 203 5.19 5.91 16.60
N ALA A 204 4.26 5.96 15.63
CA ALA A 204 3.19 6.96 15.61
C ALA A 204 2.37 6.93 16.90
N SER A 205 1.98 5.73 17.37
CA SER A 205 1.23 5.57 18.63
C SER A 205 2.00 6.06 19.86
N ILE A 206 3.31 5.80 19.91
CA ILE A 206 4.18 6.27 20.99
C ILE A 206 4.25 7.81 21.01
N ILE A 207 4.41 8.43 19.83
CA ILE A 207 4.43 9.89 19.72
C ILE A 207 3.12 10.50 20.19
N ILE A 208 1.98 9.95 19.76
CA ILE A 208 0.64 10.43 20.10
C ILE A 208 0.45 10.41 21.63
N GLN A 209 0.76 9.27 22.28
CA GLN A 209 0.66 9.14 23.73
C GLN A 209 1.52 10.16 24.48
N ASN A 210 2.69 10.50 23.95
CA ASN A 210 3.57 11.49 24.58
C ASN A 210 3.10 12.94 24.33
N ILE A 211 2.49 13.24 23.18
CA ILE A 211 1.85 14.53 22.92
C ILE A 211 0.73 14.77 23.94
N GLU A 212 -0.12 13.77 24.15
CA GLU A 212 -1.27 13.84 25.08
C GLU A 212 -0.84 13.99 26.54
N LYS A 213 0.31 13.44 26.92
CA LYS A 213 0.87 13.53 28.29
C LYS A 213 1.66 14.81 28.60
N GLY A 214 1.70 15.77 27.67
CA GLY A 214 2.34 17.08 27.90
C GLY A 214 3.79 17.21 27.47
N GLY A 215 4.32 16.25 26.70
CA GLY A 215 5.48 16.47 25.82
C GLY A 215 6.89 16.51 26.43
N SER A 216 7.07 16.44 27.75
CA SER A 216 8.40 16.56 28.37
C SER A 216 9.36 15.43 28.02
N ASP A 217 8.86 14.23 27.73
CA ASP A 217 9.68 13.04 27.50
C ASP A 217 9.72 12.56 26.04
N VAL A 218 9.01 13.25 25.11
CA VAL A 218 8.95 12.86 23.69
C VAL A 218 10.36 12.71 23.09
N THR A 219 11.25 13.63 23.43
CA THR A 219 12.62 13.67 22.88
C THR A 219 13.45 12.47 23.34
N ALA A 220 13.34 12.06 24.60
CA ALA A 220 14.03 10.89 25.15
C ALA A 220 13.54 9.60 24.49
N VAL A 221 12.23 9.46 24.36
CA VAL A 221 11.60 8.30 23.71
C VAL A 221 11.98 8.23 22.21
N MET A 222 11.99 9.38 21.51
CA MET A 222 12.41 9.43 20.10
C MET A 222 13.88 9.05 19.92
N ARG A 223 14.76 9.45 20.84
CA ARG A 223 16.18 9.06 20.80
C ARG A 223 16.33 7.55 20.95
N GLN A 224 15.65 6.95 21.91
CA GLN A 224 15.67 5.50 22.11
C GLN A 224 15.16 4.76 20.87
N GLN A 225 14.06 5.23 20.26
CA GLN A 225 13.52 4.63 19.05
C GLN A 225 14.45 4.81 17.84
N ALA A 226 15.14 5.95 17.73
CA ALA A 226 16.12 6.19 16.68
C ALA A 226 17.28 5.18 16.75
N ASP A 227 17.80 4.94 17.96
CA ASP A 227 18.91 3.99 18.18
C ASP A 227 18.49 2.54 17.87
N GLU A 228 17.29 2.14 18.29
CA GLU A 228 16.72 0.83 17.98
C GLU A 228 16.54 0.62 16.47
N LEU A 229 15.97 1.60 15.77
CA LEU A 229 15.77 1.54 14.32
C LEU A 229 17.05 1.52 13.53
N MET A 230 18.08 2.25 13.97
CA MET A 230 19.42 2.20 13.36
C MET A 230 20.04 0.81 13.47
N SER A 231 19.89 0.15 14.62
CA SER A 231 20.37 -1.22 14.82
C SER A 231 19.63 -2.22 13.91
N GLN A 232 18.32 -2.11 13.81
CA GLN A 232 17.49 -2.95 12.94
C GLN A 232 17.83 -2.75 11.45
N ARG A 233 18.03 -1.50 11.01
CA ARG A 233 18.47 -1.17 9.65
C ARG A 233 19.81 -1.82 9.33
N ARG A 234 20.77 -1.74 10.24
CA ARG A 234 22.09 -2.37 10.08
C ARG A 234 21.95 -3.89 9.90
N GLN A 235 21.12 -4.54 10.70
CA GLN A 235 20.86 -5.97 10.58
C GLN A 235 20.19 -6.35 9.24
N MET A 236 19.24 -5.55 8.77
CA MET A 236 18.59 -5.77 7.47
C MET A 236 19.58 -5.65 6.30
N LEU A 237 20.50 -4.68 6.37
CA LEU A 237 21.53 -4.49 5.34
C LEU A 237 22.54 -5.64 5.33
N LEU A 238 22.93 -6.14 6.50
CA LEU A 238 23.81 -7.31 6.62
C LEU A 238 23.17 -8.56 6.02
N ARG A 239 21.90 -8.84 6.34
CA ARG A 239 21.17 -9.98 5.75
C ARG A 239 21.05 -9.89 4.23
N LYS A 240 20.77 -8.70 3.68
CA LYS A 240 20.76 -8.50 2.21
C LYS A 240 22.14 -8.66 1.57
N GLY A 241 23.20 -8.38 2.29
CA GLY A 241 24.57 -8.60 1.82
C GLY A 241 24.98 -10.08 1.83
N ASP A 242 24.40 -10.88 2.73
CA ASP A 242 24.66 -12.33 2.81
C ASP A 242 23.87 -13.12 1.75
N ASP A 243 22.73 -12.56 1.26
CA ASP A 243 21.86 -13.16 0.24
C ASP A 243 22.30 -12.81 -1.21
N ALA A 244 23.34 -12.00 -1.42
CA ALA A 244 23.85 -11.53 -2.72
C ALA A 244 25.17 -12.18 -3.11
#